data_94e5c38474fece64ce03fdce6a54b9ff
#
_entry.id   94e5c38474fece64ce03fdce6a54b9ff
#
_cell.length_a   1.000
_cell.length_b   1.000
_cell.length_c   1.000
_cell.angle_alpha   90.00
_cell.angle_beta   90.00
_cell.angle_gamma   90.00
#
_symmetry.space_group_name_H-M   'P 1'
#
loop_
_entity.id
_entity.type
_entity.pdbx_description
1 polymer ?
#
loop_
_entity_poly.entity_id
_entity_poly.type
_entity_poly.pdbx_seq_one_letter_code
_entity_poly.pdbx_strand_id
1 'polypeptide(L)'
;LSPHKERGATSGCDRISQSNEAYLSFEGDTNTEITEENTDIEYPLCSYQAVERAIRIQISYDALKNDHPYDRRVEEILGLILDVMVSTAPKLRINREEKDIEIVKAQFAKLTKDHVEFVLQSMDDTSTKARNIRAVLLTALYNSVNTINSYYGNRYHFHLAEETRREMEETD
;
A
#
# COMPACT_ATOMS: atom_id res chain seq x y z
N LEU A 1 -51.35 -10.23 -23.76
CA LEU A 1 -50.09 -10.83 -23.31
C LEU A 1 -48.93 -10.06 -23.94
N SER A 2 -48.42 -9.10 -23.20
CA SER A 2 -47.24 -8.30 -23.62
C SER A 2 -45.98 -8.87 -22.98
N PRO A 3 -44.83 -8.96 -23.71
CA PRO A 3 -43.59 -9.35 -23.12
C PRO A 3 -42.88 -8.13 -22.50
N HIS A 4 -42.43 -8.30 -21.27
CA HIS A 4 -41.58 -7.37 -20.55
C HIS A 4 -40.22 -7.22 -21.24
N LYS A 5 -39.84 -5.98 -21.55
CA LYS A 5 -38.57 -5.57 -22.10
C LYS A 5 -37.64 -5.25 -20.93
N GLU A 6 -36.77 -6.16 -20.55
CA GLU A 6 -35.71 -5.91 -19.61
C GLU A 6 -34.66 -4.96 -20.23
N ARG A 7 -34.53 -3.78 -19.62
CA ARG A 7 -33.44 -2.86 -19.94
C ARG A 7 -32.23 -3.26 -19.09
N GLY A 8 -31.24 -3.86 -19.72
CA GLY A 8 -29.94 -4.08 -19.12
C GLY A 8 -29.29 -2.73 -18.82
N ALA A 9 -29.01 -2.48 -17.53
CA ALA A 9 -28.22 -1.37 -17.07
C ALA A 9 -26.75 -1.69 -17.41
N THR A 10 -26.22 -1.10 -18.48
CA THR A 10 -24.78 -1.13 -18.75
C THR A 10 -24.08 -0.24 -17.70
N SER A 11 -23.26 -0.87 -16.89
CA SER A 11 -22.42 -0.25 -15.88
C SER A 11 -21.56 0.84 -16.53
N GLY A 12 -21.61 2.07 -15.97
CA GLY A 12 -20.87 3.23 -16.47
C GLY A 12 -19.34 3.13 -16.43
N CYS A 13 -18.79 1.99 -16.05
CA CYS A 13 -17.34 1.75 -16.00
C CYS A 13 -16.73 1.44 -17.38
N ASP A 14 -17.52 0.92 -18.34
CA ASP A 14 -17.00 0.56 -19.66
C ASP A 14 -16.64 1.77 -20.55
N ARG A 15 -17.18 2.96 -20.21
CA ARG A 15 -16.90 4.18 -21.00
C ARG A 15 -15.58 4.86 -20.64
N ILE A 16 -14.99 4.56 -19.48
CA ILE A 16 -13.75 5.22 -19.03
C ILE A 16 -12.52 4.53 -19.63
N SER A 17 -12.61 3.24 -19.96
CA SER A 17 -11.50 2.50 -20.58
C SER A 17 -11.19 2.95 -22.01
N GLN A 18 -12.13 3.57 -22.71
CA GLN A 18 -11.92 4.04 -24.10
C GLN A 18 -11.34 5.45 -24.20
N SER A 19 -11.39 6.25 -23.13
CA SER A 19 -10.87 7.63 -23.13
C SER A 19 -9.40 7.71 -22.72
N ASN A 20 -8.78 6.65 -22.20
CA ASN A 20 -7.38 6.68 -21.75
C ASN A 20 -6.36 6.47 -22.89
N GLU A 21 -6.77 5.97 -24.07
CA GLU A 21 -5.85 5.82 -25.21
C GLU A 21 -5.62 7.15 -25.96
N ALA A 22 -6.48 8.15 -25.74
CA ALA A 22 -6.36 9.47 -26.38
C ALA A 22 -5.41 10.45 -25.66
N TYR A 23 -4.87 10.11 -24.50
CA TYR A 23 -4.06 11.02 -23.67
C TYR A 23 -2.55 10.99 -23.96
N LEU A 24 -2.09 10.12 -24.86
CA LEU A 24 -0.66 9.96 -25.16
C LEU A 24 -0.14 10.75 -26.37
N SER A 25 -0.94 11.65 -26.97
CA SER A 25 -0.51 12.43 -28.12
C SER A 25 -0.96 13.89 -28.10
N PHE A 26 -0.63 14.64 -27.04
CA PHE A 26 -0.81 16.09 -27.06
C PHE A 26 0.44 16.78 -26.50
N GLU A 27 1.36 17.11 -27.42
CA GLU A 27 2.33 18.19 -27.24
C GLU A 27 1.71 19.46 -27.82
N GLY A 28 1.58 20.50 -27.00
CA GLY A 28 1.16 21.80 -27.50
C GLY A 28 0.72 22.76 -26.40
N ASP A 29 1.52 23.79 -26.20
CA ASP A 29 1.33 24.94 -25.33
C ASP A 29 -0.09 25.48 -25.25
N THR A 30 -0.63 25.64 -24.03
CA THR A 30 -1.45 26.81 -23.70
C THR A 30 -1.55 27.04 -22.20
N ASN A 31 -1.12 28.24 -21.81
CA ASN A 31 -1.31 28.88 -20.52
C ASN A 31 -2.82 29.00 -20.21
N THR A 32 -3.32 28.30 -19.20
CA THR A 32 -4.68 28.48 -18.70
C THR A 32 -4.62 28.69 -17.19
N GLU A 33 -5.04 29.85 -16.76
CA GLU A 33 -5.21 30.25 -15.37
C GLU A 33 -6.04 29.24 -14.61
N ILE A 34 -5.48 28.65 -13.55
CA ILE A 34 -6.19 27.75 -12.63
C ILE A 34 -6.95 28.65 -11.65
N THR A 35 -8.24 28.82 -11.88
CA THR A 35 -9.16 29.30 -10.85
C THR A 35 -9.34 28.21 -9.82
N GLU A 36 -8.98 28.50 -8.58
CA GLU A 36 -9.24 27.65 -7.41
C GLU A 36 -10.75 27.57 -7.15
N GLU A 37 -11.45 26.67 -7.82
CA GLU A 37 -12.76 26.22 -7.38
C GLU A 37 -12.61 24.99 -6.49
N ASN A 38 -12.97 25.20 -5.23
CA ASN A 38 -13.09 24.21 -4.18
C ASN A 38 -14.14 23.17 -4.58
N THR A 39 -13.72 22.15 -5.33
CA THR A 39 -14.58 21.01 -5.65
C THR A 39 -14.36 19.96 -4.57
N ASP A 40 -15.39 19.75 -3.74
CA ASP A 40 -15.56 18.53 -2.96
C ASP A 40 -15.45 17.35 -3.93
N ILE A 41 -14.26 16.73 -3.98
CA ILE A 41 -14.01 15.59 -4.85
C ILE A 41 -14.67 14.38 -4.18
N GLU A 42 -15.94 14.18 -4.49
CA GLU A 42 -16.63 12.93 -4.27
C GLU A 42 -15.95 11.90 -5.18
N TYR A 43 -15.03 11.10 -4.62
CA TYR A 43 -14.38 10.03 -5.36
C TYR A 43 -15.46 9.01 -5.78
N PRO A 44 -15.78 8.86 -7.08
CA PRO A 44 -16.76 7.86 -7.51
C PRO A 44 -16.23 6.46 -7.14
N LEU A 45 -17.14 5.54 -6.85
CA LEU A 45 -16.80 4.14 -6.51
C LEU A 45 -15.79 3.53 -7.49
N CYS A 46 -15.84 3.93 -8.76
CA CYS A 46 -14.87 3.54 -9.79
C CYS A 46 -13.43 3.98 -9.50
N SER A 47 -13.25 5.14 -8.84
CA SER A 47 -11.90 5.60 -8.49
C SER A 47 -11.31 4.81 -7.30
N TYR A 48 -12.13 4.45 -6.31
CA TYR A 48 -11.71 3.62 -5.19
C TYR A 48 -11.24 2.24 -5.67
N GLN A 49 -12.02 1.58 -6.54
CA GLN A 49 -11.65 0.29 -7.13
C GLN A 49 -10.37 0.37 -7.97
N ALA A 50 -10.17 1.48 -8.67
CA ALA A 50 -8.93 1.71 -9.44
C ALA A 50 -7.72 1.83 -8.50
N VAL A 51 -7.85 2.57 -7.41
CA VAL A 51 -6.81 2.70 -6.38
C VAL A 51 -6.54 1.34 -5.73
N GLU A 52 -7.57 0.59 -5.36
CA GLU A 52 -7.42 -0.75 -4.78
C GLU A 52 -6.67 -1.68 -5.74
N ARG A 53 -7.03 -1.70 -7.02
CA ARG A 53 -6.36 -2.51 -8.03
C ARG A 53 -4.88 -2.13 -8.16
N ALA A 54 -4.58 -0.83 -8.21
CA ALA A 54 -3.20 -0.34 -8.28
C ALA A 54 -2.37 -0.78 -7.05
N ILE A 55 -2.93 -0.69 -5.84
CA ILE A 55 -2.25 -1.12 -4.62
C ILE A 55 -2.04 -2.64 -4.59
N ARG A 56 -3.04 -3.43 -5.01
CA ARG A 56 -2.90 -4.90 -5.11
C ARG A 56 -1.74 -5.30 -6.01
N ILE A 57 -1.59 -4.62 -7.15
CA ILE A 57 -0.45 -4.83 -8.07
C ILE A 57 0.85 -4.40 -7.40
N GLN A 58 0.88 -3.21 -6.80
CA GLN A 58 2.07 -2.62 -6.17
C GLN A 58 2.68 -3.54 -5.11
N ILE A 59 1.85 -4.09 -4.20
CA ILE A 59 2.31 -4.99 -3.13
C ILE A 59 2.28 -6.47 -3.52
N SER A 60 1.96 -6.80 -4.78
CA SER A 60 1.80 -8.20 -5.23
C SER A 60 0.86 -9.00 -4.33
N TYR A 61 -0.33 -8.44 -4.06
CA TYR A 61 -1.28 -8.95 -3.08
C TYR A 61 -1.62 -10.43 -3.25
N ASP A 62 -1.81 -10.89 -4.48
CA ASP A 62 -2.17 -12.28 -4.76
C ASP A 62 -1.01 -13.24 -4.39
N ALA A 63 0.23 -12.82 -4.59
CA ALA A 63 1.40 -13.57 -4.15
C ALA A 63 1.48 -13.59 -2.61
N LEU A 64 1.26 -12.46 -1.93
CA LEU A 64 1.19 -12.41 -0.46
C LEU A 64 0.10 -13.35 0.09
N LYS A 65 -1.08 -13.39 -0.55
CA LYS A 65 -2.16 -14.30 -0.13
C LYS A 65 -1.83 -15.77 -0.36
N ASN A 66 -1.08 -16.09 -1.40
CA ASN A 66 -0.60 -17.46 -1.63
C ASN A 66 0.46 -17.88 -0.61
N ASP A 67 1.36 -16.97 -0.24
CA ASP A 67 2.42 -17.22 0.75
C ASP A 67 1.85 -17.28 2.19
N HIS A 68 0.77 -16.50 2.45
CA HIS A 68 0.12 -16.38 3.76
C HIS A 68 -1.40 -16.64 3.68
N PRO A 69 -1.87 -17.84 3.28
CA PRO A 69 -3.28 -18.10 2.94
C PRO A 69 -4.26 -17.91 4.10
N TYR A 70 -3.80 -18.10 5.33
CA TYR A 70 -4.62 -18.02 6.54
C TYR A 70 -4.37 -16.75 7.37
N ASP A 71 -3.45 -15.90 6.94
CA ASP A 71 -3.11 -14.67 7.66
C ASP A 71 -4.03 -13.52 7.26
N ARG A 72 -4.89 -13.11 8.19
CA ARG A 72 -5.82 -11.98 8.00
C ARG A 72 -5.10 -10.62 7.99
N ARG A 73 -3.88 -10.56 8.51
CA ARG A 73 -3.11 -9.31 8.54
C ARG A 73 -2.82 -8.79 7.13
N VAL A 74 -2.75 -9.69 6.14
CA VAL A 74 -2.56 -9.30 4.73
C VAL A 74 -3.73 -8.44 4.22
N GLU A 75 -4.98 -8.84 4.53
CA GLU A 75 -6.17 -8.03 4.20
C GLU A 75 -6.22 -6.73 4.99
N GLU A 76 -5.88 -6.79 6.28
CA GLU A 76 -5.84 -5.60 7.15
C GLU A 76 -4.82 -4.58 6.65
N ILE A 77 -3.64 -5.04 6.19
CA ILE A 77 -2.60 -4.19 5.60
C ILE A 77 -3.09 -3.56 4.29
N LEU A 78 -3.70 -4.34 3.40
CA LEU A 78 -4.28 -3.79 2.16
C LEU A 78 -5.30 -2.69 2.48
N GLY A 79 -6.25 -2.97 3.38
CA GLY A 79 -7.26 -1.99 3.80
C GLY A 79 -6.63 -0.73 4.41
N LEU A 80 -5.56 -0.89 5.19
CA LEU A 80 -4.86 0.21 5.82
C LEU A 80 -4.11 1.09 4.80
N ILE A 81 -3.46 0.48 3.79
CA ILE A 81 -2.82 1.22 2.70
C ILE A 81 -3.88 2.00 1.90
N LEU A 82 -5.02 1.36 1.59
CA LEU A 82 -6.15 2.00 0.91
C LEU A 82 -6.64 3.22 1.67
N ASP A 83 -6.90 3.07 2.98
CA ASP A 83 -7.38 4.17 3.82
C ASP A 83 -6.43 5.37 3.81
N VAL A 84 -5.12 5.12 3.80
CA VAL A 84 -4.11 6.19 3.70
C VAL A 84 -4.16 6.86 2.33
N MET A 85 -4.21 6.07 1.26
CA MET A 85 -4.14 6.59 -0.12
C MET A 85 -5.38 7.39 -0.52
N VAL A 86 -6.57 7.01 -0.02
CA VAL A 86 -7.82 7.74 -0.28
C VAL A 86 -8.12 8.83 0.75
N SER A 87 -7.31 8.95 1.81
CA SER A 87 -7.54 9.93 2.87
C SER A 87 -7.46 11.37 2.34
N THR A 88 -8.43 12.18 2.71
CA THR A 88 -8.49 13.63 2.47
C THR A 88 -8.07 14.44 3.70
N ALA A 89 -7.76 13.77 4.82
CA ALA A 89 -7.29 14.43 6.02
C ALA A 89 -5.95 15.14 5.76
N PRO A 90 -5.74 16.38 6.22
CA PRO A 90 -4.50 17.11 5.95
C PRO A 90 -3.28 16.48 6.63
N LYS A 91 -3.50 15.78 7.73
CA LYS A 91 -2.44 15.17 8.53
C LYS A 91 -2.83 13.78 9.02
N LEU A 92 -1.83 12.94 9.22
CA LEU A 92 -1.96 11.61 9.81
C LEU A 92 -0.94 11.43 10.94
N ARG A 93 -1.39 10.82 12.05
CA ARG A 93 -0.51 10.59 13.21
C ARG A 93 0.27 9.29 13.03
N ILE A 94 1.60 9.41 12.93
CA ILE A 94 2.55 8.29 12.81
C ILE A 94 3.68 8.51 13.83
N ASN A 95 4.11 7.48 14.54
CA ASN A 95 5.15 7.57 15.58
C ASN A 95 4.84 8.62 16.67
N ARG A 96 3.55 8.85 16.99
CA ARG A 96 3.07 9.88 17.91
C ARG A 96 3.24 11.33 17.42
N GLU A 97 3.68 11.53 16.18
CA GLU A 97 3.83 12.81 15.50
C GLU A 97 2.76 12.98 14.43
N GLU A 98 2.33 14.21 14.22
CA GLU A 98 1.48 14.55 13.09
C GLU A 98 2.35 14.79 11.84
N LYS A 99 2.09 14.03 10.79
CA LYS A 99 2.77 14.15 9.50
C LYS A 99 1.77 14.58 8.44
N ASP A 100 2.24 15.40 7.52
CA ASP A 100 1.47 15.80 6.35
C ASP A 100 1.04 14.57 5.55
N ILE A 101 -0.23 14.52 5.11
CA ILE A 101 -0.77 13.35 4.42
C ILE A 101 -0.05 13.06 3.11
N GLU A 102 0.38 14.09 2.39
CA GLU A 102 1.07 13.92 1.11
C GLU A 102 2.45 13.27 1.30
N ILE A 103 3.15 13.60 2.40
CA ILE A 103 4.41 12.93 2.77
C ILE A 103 4.15 11.46 3.08
N VAL A 104 3.06 11.16 3.80
CA VAL A 104 2.69 9.79 4.15
C VAL A 104 2.32 9.01 2.89
N LYS A 105 1.48 9.55 2.00
CA LYS A 105 1.12 8.93 0.72
C LYS A 105 2.35 8.65 -0.14
N ALA A 106 3.27 9.61 -0.25
CA ALA A 106 4.52 9.45 -0.99
C ALA A 106 5.40 8.32 -0.43
N GLN A 107 5.37 8.09 0.88
CA GLN A 107 6.06 6.98 1.52
C GLN A 107 5.35 5.65 1.25
N PHE A 108 4.02 5.61 1.36
CA PHE A 108 3.20 4.44 1.09
C PHE A 108 3.23 4.01 -0.39
N ALA A 109 3.41 4.95 -1.32
CA ALA A 109 3.59 4.66 -2.74
C ALA A 109 4.87 3.85 -3.05
N LYS A 110 5.83 3.78 -2.12
CA LYS A 110 7.08 3.00 -2.25
C LYS A 110 6.97 1.57 -1.68
N LEU A 111 5.85 1.24 -1.04
CA LEU A 111 5.66 -0.09 -0.45
C LEU A 111 5.67 -1.16 -1.55
N THR A 112 6.34 -2.27 -1.27
CA THR A 112 6.39 -3.47 -2.11
C THR A 112 5.98 -4.69 -1.29
N LYS A 113 5.92 -5.86 -1.93
CA LYS A 113 5.72 -7.15 -1.27
C LYS A 113 6.71 -7.35 -0.11
N ASP A 114 8.00 -7.09 -0.34
CA ASP A 114 9.05 -7.31 0.66
C ASP A 114 8.85 -6.45 1.92
N HIS A 115 8.35 -5.22 1.76
CA HIS A 115 8.03 -4.37 2.91
C HIS A 115 6.88 -4.93 3.75
N VAL A 116 5.86 -5.51 3.10
CA VAL A 116 4.75 -6.16 3.79
C VAL A 116 5.22 -7.41 4.52
N GLU A 117 6.00 -8.26 3.88
CA GLU A 117 6.59 -9.46 4.49
C GLU A 117 7.48 -9.11 5.68
N PHE A 118 8.32 -8.09 5.52
CA PHE A 118 9.16 -7.57 6.62
C PHE A 118 8.31 -7.13 7.82
N VAL A 119 7.20 -6.43 7.59
CA VAL A 119 6.30 -6.00 8.67
C VAL A 119 5.63 -7.21 9.34
N LEU A 120 5.12 -8.18 8.57
CA LEU A 120 4.52 -9.40 9.10
C LEU A 120 5.51 -10.16 9.98
N GLN A 121 6.73 -10.37 9.49
CA GLN A 121 7.79 -11.04 10.23
C GLN A 121 8.19 -10.28 11.51
N SER A 122 8.35 -8.96 11.43
CA SER A 122 8.69 -8.14 12.60
C SER A 122 7.62 -8.19 13.68
N MET A 123 6.35 -8.36 13.29
CA MET A 123 5.25 -8.52 14.24
C MET A 123 5.26 -9.90 14.89
N ASP A 124 5.62 -10.96 14.17
CA ASP A 124 5.74 -12.31 14.72
C ASP A 124 6.90 -12.41 15.72
N ASP A 125 8.00 -11.71 15.45
CA ASP A 125 9.16 -11.63 16.35
C ASP A 125 8.87 -10.79 17.61
N THR A 126 7.76 -10.03 17.63
CA THR A 126 7.43 -9.13 18.73
C THR A 126 6.49 -9.81 19.73
N SER A 127 6.97 -10.08 20.94
CA SER A 127 6.18 -10.70 22.02
C SER A 127 5.23 -9.72 22.74
N THR A 128 5.23 -8.44 22.40
CA THR A 128 4.47 -7.39 23.08
C THR A 128 3.04 -7.26 22.54
N LYS A 129 2.04 -7.36 23.43
CA LYS A 129 0.64 -7.11 23.05
C LYS A 129 0.41 -5.64 22.74
N ALA A 130 0.11 -5.33 21.49
CA ALA A 130 -0.27 -4.00 21.08
C ALA A 130 -1.72 -3.69 21.48
N ARG A 131 -1.96 -2.54 22.12
CA ARG A 131 -3.30 -2.03 22.42
C ARG A 131 -4.06 -1.62 21.14
N ASN A 132 -3.32 -1.05 20.19
CA ASN A 132 -3.86 -0.58 18.93
C ASN A 132 -3.01 -1.13 17.80
N ILE A 133 -3.40 -2.31 17.33
CA ILE A 133 -2.69 -3.03 16.27
C ILE A 133 -2.65 -2.24 14.96
N ARG A 134 -3.74 -1.50 14.64
CA ARG A 134 -3.82 -0.65 13.46
C ARG A 134 -2.75 0.45 13.47
N ALA A 135 -2.55 1.13 14.61
CA ALA A 135 -1.53 2.16 14.73
C ALA A 135 -0.11 1.59 14.65
N VAL A 136 0.08 0.37 15.16
CA VAL A 136 1.37 -0.36 15.05
C VAL A 136 1.65 -0.70 13.59
N LEU A 137 0.70 -1.30 12.88
CA LEU A 137 0.81 -1.64 11.46
C LEU A 137 1.09 -0.40 10.61
N LEU A 138 0.33 0.68 10.82
CA LEU A 138 0.53 1.95 10.12
C LEU A 138 1.95 2.49 10.29
N THR A 139 2.43 2.47 11.53
CA THR A 139 3.78 2.93 11.87
C THR A 139 4.87 2.02 11.29
N ALA A 140 4.67 0.70 11.37
CA ALA A 140 5.61 -0.29 10.85
C ALA A 140 5.73 -0.17 9.32
N LEU A 141 4.61 -0.07 8.59
CA LEU A 141 4.59 0.12 7.14
C LEU A 141 5.28 1.43 6.73
N TYR A 142 5.01 2.54 7.43
CA TYR A 142 5.66 3.82 7.15
C TYR A 142 7.18 3.75 7.32
N ASN A 143 7.63 3.09 8.38
CA ASN A 143 9.06 2.98 8.70
C ASN A 143 9.77 1.94 7.82
N SER A 144 9.08 0.87 7.37
CA SER A 144 9.66 -0.25 6.62
C SER A 144 10.42 0.22 5.39
N VAL A 145 9.91 1.24 4.68
CA VAL A 145 10.55 1.80 3.47
C VAL A 145 11.98 2.29 3.73
N ASN A 146 12.26 2.77 4.94
CA ASN A 146 13.59 3.30 5.28
C ASN A 146 14.46 2.28 6.05
N THR A 147 13.86 1.25 6.64
CA THR A 147 14.55 0.36 7.58
C THR A 147 14.82 -1.04 7.02
N ILE A 148 14.11 -1.46 5.99
CA ILE A 148 14.19 -2.83 5.45
C ILE A 148 15.63 -3.23 5.05
N ASN A 149 16.34 -2.35 4.35
CA ASN A 149 17.72 -2.62 3.92
C ASN A 149 18.68 -2.76 5.10
N SER A 150 18.53 -1.90 6.11
CA SER A 150 19.36 -1.96 7.32
C SER A 150 19.08 -3.22 8.14
N TYR A 151 17.81 -3.65 8.17
CA TYR A 151 17.41 -4.87 8.86
C TYR A 151 18.03 -6.11 8.22
N TYR A 152 17.87 -6.27 6.91
CA TYR A 152 18.43 -7.43 6.20
C TYR A 152 19.96 -7.43 6.20
N GLY A 153 20.60 -6.25 6.09
CA GLY A 153 22.05 -6.12 6.24
C GLY A 153 22.54 -6.57 7.62
N ASN A 154 21.89 -6.13 8.69
CA ASN A 154 22.21 -6.53 10.06
C ASN A 154 22.01 -8.03 10.28
N ARG A 155 20.89 -8.59 9.78
CA ARG A 155 20.60 -10.02 9.88
C ARG A 155 21.63 -10.87 9.15
N TYR A 156 22.06 -10.46 7.97
CA TYR A 156 23.10 -11.13 7.21
C TYR A 156 24.42 -11.18 8.00
N HIS A 157 24.86 -10.05 8.53
CA HIS A 157 26.08 -9.99 9.34
C HIS A 157 26.00 -10.84 10.62
N PHE A 158 24.82 -10.90 11.23
CA PHE A 158 24.61 -11.74 12.41
C PHE A 158 24.75 -13.24 12.07
N HIS A 159 24.12 -13.71 11.00
CA HIS A 159 24.25 -15.12 10.57
C HIS A 159 25.67 -15.48 10.19
N LEU A 160 26.36 -14.60 9.47
CA LEU A 160 27.76 -14.83 9.11
C LEU A 160 28.66 -14.97 10.35
N ALA A 161 28.44 -14.14 11.36
CA ALA A 161 29.17 -14.22 12.64
C ALA A 161 28.87 -15.51 13.41
N GLU A 162 27.62 -15.99 13.37
CA GLU A 162 27.26 -17.27 13.99
C GLU A 162 27.87 -18.47 13.26
N GLU A 163 27.86 -18.48 11.93
CA GLU A 163 28.54 -19.53 11.14
C GLU A 163 30.02 -19.58 11.43
N THR A 164 30.72 -18.43 11.42
CA THR A 164 32.13 -18.35 11.76
C THR A 164 32.44 -18.87 13.18
N ARG A 165 31.55 -18.59 14.14
CA ARG A 165 31.71 -19.09 15.51
C ARG A 165 31.58 -20.62 15.58
N ARG A 166 30.61 -21.21 14.88
CA ARG A 166 30.39 -22.67 14.82
C ARG A 166 31.58 -23.37 14.20
N GLU A 167 32.12 -22.84 13.10
CA GLU A 167 33.30 -23.38 12.44
C GLU A 167 34.54 -23.37 13.36
N MET A 168 34.69 -22.33 14.20
CA MET A 168 35.77 -22.25 15.18
C MET A 168 35.61 -23.29 16.32
N GLU A 169 34.38 -23.52 16.77
CA GLU A 169 34.06 -24.47 17.84
C GLU A 169 34.20 -25.95 17.38
N GLU A 170 34.01 -26.25 16.08
CA GLU A 170 34.18 -27.58 15.52
C GLU A 170 35.68 -27.94 15.23
N THR A 171 36.56 -26.96 15.29
CA THR A 171 38.00 -27.15 14.94
C THR A 171 38.87 -27.33 16.17
N ASP A 172 38.36 -27.16 17.40
CA ASP A 172 39.02 -27.38 18.68
C ASP A 172 38.61 -28.74 19.28
#